data_fd61cf342d99d0988797eb4a60e1d3c8
#
_entry.id   fd61cf342d99d0988797eb4a60e1d3c8
#
_cell.length_a   1.000
_cell.length_b   1.000
_cell.length_c   1.000
_cell.angle_alpha   90.00
_cell.angle_beta   90.00
_cell.angle_gamma   90.00
#
_symmetry.space_group_name_H-M   'P 1'
#
loop_
_entity.id
_entity.type
_entity.pdbx_description
1 polymer ?
#
loop_
_entity_poly.entity_id
_entity_poly.type
_entity_poly.pdbx_seq_one_letter_code
_entity_poly.pdbx_strand_id
1 'polypeptide(L)'
;MSESVLIVGAGSGLSASLAHLFASKGMKVVLAARNIEKLQNLKKEIGLNTIKCDATNIKSVTNLFKKTDKIIGAPNLVIYN
;
A
#
# COMPACT_ATOMS: atom_id res chain seq x y z
N MET A 1 -13.14 0.51 -15.12
CA MET A 1 -12.08 1.29 -14.44
C MET A 1 -11.66 0.60 -13.15
N SER A 2 -10.38 0.57 -12.89
CA SER A 2 -9.86 -0.03 -11.67
C SER A 2 -9.82 1.00 -10.56
N GLU A 3 -10.40 0.68 -9.43
CA GLU A 3 -10.22 1.47 -8.22
C GLU A 3 -8.89 1.10 -7.57
N SER A 4 -8.37 1.98 -6.74
CA SER A 4 -7.08 1.79 -6.10
C SER A 4 -7.07 2.26 -4.67
N VAL A 5 -6.22 1.64 -3.85
CA VAL A 5 -6.09 1.96 -2.44
C VAL A 5 -4.63 2.00 -2.03
N LEU A 6 -4.29 2.99 -1.22
CA LEU A 6 -2.99 3.10 -0.58
C LEU A 6 -3.18 2.87 0.92
N ILE A 7 -2.47 1.88 1.45
CA ILE A 7 -2.48 1.58 2.88
C ILE A 7 -1.13 1.97 3.47
N VAL A 8 -1.13 2.94 4.38
CA VAL A 8 0.09 3.46 5.01
C VAL A 8 0.23 2.87 6.42
N GLY A 9 1.41 2.40 6.74
CA GLY A 9 1.66 1.78 8.04
C GLY A 9 1.38 0.28 8.03
N ALA A 10 1.45 -0.35 6.87
CA ALA A 10 1.24 -1.79 6.74
C ALA A 10 2.29 -2.59 7.53
N GLY A 11 1.97 -3.83 7.83
CA GLY A 11 2.86 -4.72 8.57
C GLY A 11 2.17 -5.44 9.70
N SER A 12 0.90 -5.12 9.97
CA SER A 12 0.07 -5.81 10.94
C SER A 12 -0.86 -6.79 10.24
N GLY A 13 -1.47 -7.70 11.01
CA GLY A 13 -2.47 -8.60 10.47
C GLY A 13 -3.68 -7.86 9.90
N LEU A 14 -4.04 -6.71 10.48
CA LEU A 14 -5.15 -5.90 9.98
C LEU A 14 -4.85 -5.38 8.57
N SER A 15 -3.65 -4.86 8.34
CA SER A 15 -3.27 -4.38 7.02
C SER A 15 -3.27 -5.51 5.98
N ALA A 16 -2.81 -6.69 6.35
CA ALA A 16 -2.85 -7.85 5.47
C ALA A 16 -4.29 -8.24 5.10
N SER A 17 -5.18 -8.25 6.08
CA SER A 17 -6.59 -8.57 5.86
C SER A 17 -7.26 -7.56 4.94
N LEU A 18 -6.98 -6.27 5.12
CA LEU A 18 -7.49 -5.21 4.27
C LEU A 18 -6.96 -5.34 2.83
N ALA A 19 -5.68 -5.65 2.69
CA ALA A 19 -5.07 -5.82 1.36
C ALA A 19 -5.72 -6.99 0.62
N HIS A 20 -5.94 -8.11 1.28
CA HIS A 20 -6.65 -9.25 0.69
C HIS A 20 -8.07 -8.88 0.28
N LEU A 21 -8.79 -8.17 1.13
CA LEU A 21 -10.16 -7.75 0.86
C LEU A 21 -10.22 -6.88 -0.39
N PHE A 22 -9.39 -5.84 -0.46
CA PHE A 22 -9.40 -4.93 -1.60
C PHE A 22 -8.92 -5.60 -2.89
N ALA A 23 -7.90 -6.45 -2.80
CA ALA A 23 -7.42 -7.20 -3.95
C ALA A 23 -8.49 -8.15 -4.48
N SER A 24 -9.27 -8.78 -3.60
CA SER A 24 -10.36 -9.68 -4.00
C SER A 24 -11.47 -8.94 -4.73
N LYS A 25 -11.57 -7.63 -4.52
CA LYS A 25 -12.54 -6.78 -5.24
C LYS A 25 -11.99 -6.22 -6.55
N GLY A 26 -10.80 -6.63 -6.95
CA GLY A 26 -10.17 -6.17 -8.18
C GLY A 26 -9.51 -4.80 -8.07
N MET A 27 -9.33 -4.29 -6.85
CA MET A 27 -8.64 -3.02 -6.65
C MET A 27 -7.14 -3.18 -6.76
N LYS A 28 -6.48 -2.12 -7.23
CA LYS A 28 -5.03 -2.04 -7.18
C LYS A 28 -4.62 -1.60 -5.78
N VAL A 29 -3.71 -2.34 -5.16
CA VAL A 29 -3.31 -2.10 -3.77
C VAL A 29 -1.83 -1.72 -3.71
N VAL A 30 -1.54 -0.63 -2.99
CA VAL A 30 -0.18 -0.25 -2.62
C VAL A 30 -0.08 -0.26 -1.11
N LEU A 31 0.89 -1.00 -0.58
CA LEU A 31 1.19 -1.03 0.84
C LEU A 31 2.46 -0.25 1.11
N ALA A 32 2.42 0.62 2.11
CA ALA A 32 3.58 1.38 2.53
C ALA A 32 3.91 1.06 3.98
N ALA A 33 5.18 0.76 4.25
CA ALA A 33 5.64 0.42 5.59
C ALA A 33 7.12 0.76 5.74
N ARG A 34 7.57 0.89 6.98
CA ARG A 34 9.00 1.13 7.25
C ARG A 34 9.83 -0.10 6.89
N ASN A 35 9.30 -1.28 7.09
CA ASN A 35 9.98 -2.54 6.78
C ASN A 35 9.15 -3.33 5.78
N ILE A 36 9.48 -3.23 4.51
CA ILE A 36 8.76 -3.92 3.44
C ILE A 36 9.14 -5.39 3.32
N GLU A 37 10.19 -5.84 4.00
CA GLU A 37 10.57 -7.26 3.97
C GLU A 37 9.47 -8.14 4.54
N LYS A 38 8.75 -7.65 5.55
CA LYS A 38 7.63 -8.36 6.16
C LYS A 38 6.45 -8.52 5.20
N LEU A 39 6.41 -7.74 4.14
CA LEU A 39 5.31 -7.72 3.18
C LEU A 39 5.59 -8.59 1.95
N GLN A 40 6.76 -9.22 1.84
CA GLN A 40 7.13 -9.97 0.64
C GLN A 40 6.20 -11.16 0.37
N ASN A 41 5.81 -11.87 1.41
CA ASN A 41 4.89 -12.99 1.24
C ASN A 41 3.53 -12.52 0.72
N LEU A 42 3.03 -11.42 1.30
CA LEU A 42 1.77 -10.83 0.89
C LEU A 42 1.84 -10.33 -0.55
N LYS A 43 2.95 -9.70 -0.92
CA LYS A 43 3.18 -9.23 -2.27
C LYS A 43 3.12 -10.38 -3.28
N LYS A 44 3.72 -11.53 -2.94
CA LYS A 44 3.70 -12.71 -3.80
C LYS A 44 2.29 -13.30 -3.91
N GLU A 45 1.54 -13.30 -2.80
CA GLU A 45 0.20 -13.89 -2.79
C GLU A 45 -0.79 -13.14 -3.67
N ILE A 46 -0.82 -11.82 -3.57
CA ILE A 46 -1.88 -11.01 -4.20
C ILE A 46 -1.35 -10.02 -5.24
N GLY A 47 -0.06 -10.05 -5.54
CA GLY A 47 0.50 -9.24 -6.62
C GLY A 47 0.43 -7.74 -6.40
N LEU A 48 0.41 -7.29 -5.16
CA LEU A 48 0.36 -5.86 -4.85
C LEU A 48 1.74 -5.20 -4.94
N ASN A 49 1.75 -3.87 -4.88
CA ASN A 49 2.97 -3.09 -4.83
C ASN A 49 3.30 -2.69 -3.40
N THR A 50 4.58 -2.67 -3.06
CA THR A 50 5.05 -2.24 -1.75
C THR A 50 6.02 -1.08 -1.89
N ILE A 51 5.92 -0.10 -0.99
CA ILE A 51 6.81 1.06 -0.98
C ILE A 51 7.30 1.26 0.45
N LYS A 52 8.61 1.41 0.60
CA LYS A 52 9.18 1.74 1.91
C LYS A 52 8.84 3.19 2.24
N CYS A 53 8.26 3.39 3.42
CA CYS A 53 7.86 4.72 3.86
C CYS A 53 7.88 4.80 5.38
N ASP A 54 8.49 5.87 5.90
CA ASP A 54 8.39 6.22 7.31
C ASP A 54 7.29 7.26 7.46
N ALA A 55 6.14 6.86 8.02
CA ALA A 55 4.98 7.73 8.16
C ALA A 55 5.21 8.90 9.13
N THR A 56 6.29 8.87 9.91
CA THR A 56 6.64 9.99 10.79
C THR A 56 7.51 11.05 10.10
N ASN A 57 7.94 10.80 8.87
CA ASN A 57 8.81 11.70 8.11
C ASN A 57 8.04 12.31 6.94
N ILE A 58 7.89 13.63 6.93
CA ILE A 58 7.12 14.34 5.92
C ILE A 58 7.67 14.10 4.50
N LYS A 59 8.99 14.12 4.34
CA LYS A 59 9.60 13.89 3.03
C LYS A 59 9.32 12.48 2.52
N SER A 60 9.35 11.51 3.42
CA SER A 60 9.05 10.11 3.09
C SER A 60 7.60 9.96 2.63
N VAL A 61 6.68 10.61 3.31
CA VAL A 61 5.25 10.60 2.94
C VAL A 61 5.03 11.28 1.60
N THR A 62 5.67 12.41 1.36
CA THR A 62 5.58 13.12 0.08
C THR A 62 6.06 12.23 -1.07
N ASN A 63 7.21 11.58 -0.88
CA ASN A 63 7.76 10.67 -1.88
C ASN A 63 6.85 9.46 -2.10
N LEU A 64 6.22 8.98 -1.04
CA LEU A 64 5.25 7.88 -1.13
C LEU A 64 4.12 8.23 -2.09
N PHE A 65 3.51 9.40 -1.94
CA PHE A 65 2.42 9.81 -2.83
C PHE A 65 2.89 9.98 -4.27
N LYS A 66 4.10 10.50 -4.49
CA LYS A 66 4.66 10.62 -5.83
C LYS A 66 4.86 9.25 -6.49
N LYS A 67 5.40 8.29 -5.74
CA LYS A 67 5.61 6.93 -6.26
C LYS A 67 4.30 6.22 -6.50
N THR A 68 3.35 6.38 -5.59
CA THR A 68 2.02 5.79 -5.71
C THR A 68 1.33 6.31 -6.97
N ASP A 69 1.42 7.61 -7.21
CA ASP A 69 0.83 8.24 -8.39
C ASP A 69 1.37 7.66 -9.69
N LYS A 70 2.65 7.31 -9.72
CA LYS A 70 3.27 6.69 -10.91
C LYS A 70 2.82 5.25 -11.11
N ILE A 71 2.49 4.54 -10.04
CA ILE A 71 2.12 3.11 -10.10
C ILE A 71 0.64 2.92 -10.39
N ILE A 72 -0.21 3.63 -9.66
CA ILE A 72 -1.66 3.42 -9.71
C ILE A 72 -2.45 4.70 -10.00
N GLY A 73 -1.78 5.82 -10.19
CA GLY A 73 -2.42 7.12 -10.27
C GLY A 73 -2.86 7.58 -8.88
N ALA A 74 -3.73 8.58 -8.84
CA ALA A 74 -4.27 9.07 -7.57
C ALA A 74 -5.17 7.98 -6.95
N PRO A 75 -4.88 7.54 -5.71
CA PRO A 75 -5.68 6.49 -5.10
C PRO A 75 -7.09 6.95 -4.77
N ASN A 76 -8.06 6.07 -4.93
CA ASN A 76 -9.45 6.35 -4.57
C ASN A 76 -9.65 6.34 -3.05
N LEU A 77 -8.80 5.60 -2.35
CA LEU A 77 -8.90 5.45 -0.90
C LEU A 77 -7.50 5.42 -0.30
N VAL A 78 -7.29 6.16 0.78
CA VAL A 78 -6.04 6.14 1.54
C VAL A 78 -6.38 5.74 2.97
N ILE A 79 -5.72 4.70 3.46
CA ILE A 79 -5.93 4.20 4.82
C ILE A 79 -4.64 4.35 5.61
N TYR A 80 -4.71 5.02 6.74
CA TYR A 80 -3.62 5.09 7.72
C TYR A 80 -3.91 4.09 8.83
N ASN A 81 -2.96 3.20 9.02
CA ASN A 81 -3.14 2.12 9.99
C ASN A 81 -2.19 2.28 11.19
#